data_c671f35b0be99d0a0ec016076c079773
#
_entry.id   c671f35b0be99d0a0ec016076c079773
#
_cell.length_a   1.000
_cell.length_b   1.000
_cell.length_c   1.000
_cell.angle_alpha   90.00
_cell.angle_beta   90.00
_cell.angle_gamma   90.00
#
_symmetry.space_group_name_H-M   'P 1'
#
loop_
_entity.id
_entity.type
_entity.pdbx_description
1 polymer ?
#
loop_
_entity_poly.entity_id
_entity_poly.type
_entity_poly.pdbx_seq_one_letter_code
_entity_poly.pdbx_strand_id
1 'polypeptide(L)'
;MITSQKTLSIEASPQEVWEFLTDFPSYPSWVTDVVEAVVEAPRLERGTRINILRLYGNRRVNGVEEITEWEPLKRLRMQTPSGSFIADAIYTLKSEQGGTQVNYEVQIVGHGFSKILEWFIRGNFQKLVDSEFARMKTMLETRHVTV
;
A
#
# COMPACT_ATOMS: atom_id res chain seq x y z
N MET A 1 -8.75 -16.01 -4.69
CA MET A 1 -8.69 -14.55 -4.52
C MET A 1 -8.61 -14.21 -3.05
N ILE A 2 -7.67 -13.37 -2.70
CA ILE A 2 -7.54 -12.84 -1.33
C ILE A 2 -8.08 -11.42 -1.32
N THR A 3 -8.94 -11.10 -0.37
CA THR A 3 -9.46 -9.75 -0.21
C THR A 3 -9.21 -9.28 1.22
N SER A 4 -8.97 -7.99 1.38
CA SER A 4 -8.87 -7.37 2.68
C SER A 4 -9.42 -5.96 2.61
N GLN A 5 -9.93 -5.49 3.73
CA GLN A 5 -10.43 -4.13 3.88
C GLN A 5 -10.01 -3.58 5.23
N LYS A 6 -9.69 -2.30 5.26
CA LYS A 6 -9.32 -1.62 6.50
C LYS A 6 -9.82 -0.18 6.45
N THR A 7 -10.47 0.24 7.50
CA THR A 7 -10.84 1.64 7.70
C THR A 7 -10.19 2.13 8.98
N LEU A 8 -9.55 3.26 8.92
CA LEU A 8 -8.74 3.77 10.02
C LEU A 8 -8.84 5.29 10.10
N SER A 9 -8.97 5.82 11.31
CA SER A 9 -8.90 7.26 11.56
C SER A 9 -7.49 7.61 12.03
N ILE A 10 -6.88 8.61 11.39
CA ILE A 10 -5.52 9.06 11.70
C ILE A 10 -5.56 10.54 12.05
N GLU A 11 -4.91 10.91 13.14
CA GLU A 11 -4.78 12.31 13.57
C GLU A 11 -3.69 13.02 12.77
N ALA A 12 -3.93 13.16 11.48
CA ALA A 12 -3.07 13.84 10.52
C ALA A 12 -3.94 14.37 9.41
N SER A 13 -3.54 15.47 8.78
CA SER A 13 -4.31 16.09 7.71
C SER A 13 -4.33 15.19 6.45
N PRO A 14 -5.32 15.33 5.58
CA PRO A 14 -5.31 14.61 4.30
C PRO A 14 -4.03 14.84 3.50
N GLN A 15 -3.46 16.05 3.56
CA GLN A 15 -2.21 16.36 2.90
C GLN A 15 -1.06 15.49 3.44
N GLU A 16 -0.95 15.39 4.76
CA GLU A 16 0.09 14.59 5.39
C GLU A 16 -0.07 13.10 5.10
N VAL A 17 -1.31 12.60 5.15
CA VAL A 17 -1.59 11.19 4.83
C VAL A 17 -1.28 10.90 3.37
N TRP A 18 -1.68 11.80 2.47
CA TRP A 18 -1.42 11.63 1.04
C TRP A 18 0.07 11.59 0.73
N GLU A 19 0.84 12.51 1.31
CA GLU A 19 2.30 12.54 1.14
C GLU A 19 2.95 11.27 1.66
N PHE A 20 2.45 10.74 2.77
CA PHE A 20 2.94 9.48 3.33
C PHE A 20 2.66 8.30 2.40
N LEU A 21 1.42 8.19 1.92
CA LEU A 21 1.00 7.08 1.05
C LEU A 21 1.70 7.08 -0.30
N THR A 22 2.07 8.25 -0.80
CA THR A 22 2.68 8.39 -2.11
C THR A 22 4.20 8.51 -2.07
N ASP A 23 4.79 8.48 -0.89
CA ASP A 23 6.24 8.41 -0.73
C ASP A 23 6.72 6.97 -0.88
N PHE A 24 6.73 6.48 -2.10
CA PHE A 24 7.07 5.10 -2.41
C PHE A 24 8.47 4.69 -1.97
N PRO A 25 9.50 5.54 -2.08
CA PRO A 25 10.83 5.18 -1.57
C PRO A 25 10.86 4.85 -0.07
N SER A 26 9.88 5.33 0.70
CA SER A 26 9.78 5.06 2.14
C SER A 26 8.95 3.80 2.47
N TYR A 27 8.43 3.10 1.48
CA TYR A 27 7.65 1.87 1.69
C TYR A 27 8.33 0.85 2.60
N PRO A 28 9.66 0.61 2.50
CA PRO A 28 10.32 -0.34 3.41
C PRO A 28 10.13 -0.04 4.89
N SER A 29 9.82 1.21 5.25
CA SER A 29 9.65 1.59 6.65
C SER A 29 8.33 1.17 7.26
N TRP A 30 7.30 0.89 6.43
CA TRP A 30 5.98 0.55 6.97
C TRP A 30 5.27 -0.61 6.27
N VAL A 31 5.61 -0.91 5.02
CA VAL A 31 5.01 -2.02 4.26
C VAL A 31 5.83 -3.29 4.50
N THR A 32 5.15 -4.33 4.97
CA THR A 32 5.82 -5.60 5.28
C THR A 32 6.43 -6.23 4.03
N ASP A 33 7.61 -6.83 4.21
CA ASP A 33 8.34 -7.54 3.17
C ASP A 33 8.84 -6.71 1.99
N VAL A 34 8.57 -5.41 1.97
CA VAL A 34 9.13 -4.53 0.94
C VAL A 34 10.53 -4.09 1.34
N VAL A 35 11.49 -4.37 0.48
CA VAL A 35 12.89 -4.01 0.67
C VAL A 35 13.22 -2.72 -0.06
N GLU A 36 12.60 -2.51 -1.22
CA GLU A 36 12.85 -1.35 -2.05
C GLU A 36 11.63 -1.05 -2.92
N ALA A 37 11.35 0.22 -3.12
CA ALA A 37 10.32 0.66 -4.05
C ALA A 37 10.88 1.84 -4.86
N VAL A 38 10.93 1.69 -6.18
CA VAL A 38 11.52 2.67 -7.09
C VAL A 38 10.48 3.15 -8.09
N VAL A 39 10.31 4.47 -8.16
CA VAL A 39 9.41 5.10 -9.13
C VAL A 39 10.15 5.26 -10.46
N GLU A 40 9.55 4.76 -11.54
CA GLU A 40 10.15 4.81 -12.88
C GLU A 40 9.82 6.08 -13.67
N ALA A 41 9.56 7.18 -12.99
CA ALA A 41 9.18 8.41 -13.66
C ALA A 41 9.62 9.61 -12.81
N PRO A 42 9.79 10.81 -13.44
CA PRO A 42 10.17 12.02 -12.70
C PRO A 42 9.05 12.56 -11.82
N ARG A 43 7.81 12.15 -12.04
CA ARG A 43 6.69 12.56 -11.20
C ARG A 43 5.63 11.47 -11.09
N LEU A 44 4.81 11.58 -10.05
CA LEU A 44 3.72 10.66 -9.81
C LEU A 44 2.45 11.17 -10.49
N GLU A 45 1.83 10.30 -11.27
CA GLU A 45 0.58 10.58 -11.95
C GLU A 45 -0.06 9.26 -12.39
N ARG A 46 -1.23 9.31 -12.96
CA ARG A 46 -1.86 8.14 -13.54
C ARG A 46 -0.94 7.59 -14.65
N GLY A 47 -0.70 6.29 -14.60
CA GLY A 47 0.17 5.60 -15.55
C GLY A 47 1.60 5.40 -15.05
N THR A 48 1.99 6.07 -13.97
CA THR A 48 3.32 5.88 -13.38
C THR A 48 3.46 4.47 -12.84
N ARG A 49 4.61 3.84 -13.11
CA ARG A 49 4.94 2.50 -12.63
C ARG A 49 5.95 2.56 -11.49
N ILE A 50 5.75 1.69 -10.52
CA ILE A 50 6.62 1.56 -9.36
C ILE A 50 7.15 0.14 -9.33
N ASN A 51 8.47 -0.01 -9.30
CA ASN A 51 9.11 -1.31 -9.12
C ASN A 51 9.24 -1.60 -7.63
N ILE A 52 8.67 -2.70 -7.19
CA ILE A 52 8.67 -3.08 -5.78
C ILE A 52 9.41 -4.40 -5.62
N LEU A 53 10.46 -4.38 -4.82
CA LEU A 53 11.21 -5.56 -4.45
C LEU A 53 10.74 -6.04 -3.08
N ARG A 54 10.22 -7.26 -3.05
CA ARG A 54 9.79 -7.91 -1.82
C ARG A 54 10.71 -9.08 -1.48
N LEU A 55 10.79 -9.37 -0.20
CA LEU A 55 11.57 -10.49 0.30
C LEU A 55 10.63 -11.42 1.08
N TYR A 56 10.43 -12.63 0.55
CA TYR A 56 9.66 -13.67 1.22
C TYR A 56 10.63 -14.74 1.68
N GLY A 57 11.02 -14.69 2.98
CA GLY A 57 12.09 -15.51 3.49
C GLY A 57 13.41 -15.15 2.79
N ASN A 58 14.02 -16.10 2.08
CA ASN A 58 15.24 -15.86 1.30
C ASN A 58 14.96 -15.54 -0.17
N ARG A 59 13.71 -15.45 -0.55
CA ARG A 59 13.32 -15.30 -1.95
C ARG A 59 13.00 -13.85 -2.29
N ARG A 60 13.73 -13.32 -3.26
CA ARG A 60 13.49 -11.97 -3.80
C ARG A 60 12.44 -12.04 -4.89
N VAL A 61 11.42 -11.20 -4.79
CA VAL A 61 10.37 -11.12 -5.79
C VAL A 61 10.24 -9.68 -6.24
N ASN A 62 10.50 -9.45 -7.53
CA ASN A 62 10.29 -8.14 -8.14
C ASN A 62 8.87 -8.07 -8.70
N GLY A 63 8.19 -6.98 -8.44
CA GLY A 63 6.88 -6.72 -8.97
C GLY A 63 6.78 -5.31 -9.49
N VAL A 64 5.83 -5.08 -10.38
CA VAL A 64 5.53 -3.74 -10.88
C VAL A 64 4.09 -3.43 -10.53
N GLU A 65 3.87 -2.23 -10.00
CA GLU A 65 2.53 -1.71 -9.78
C GLU A 65 2.37 -0.43 -10.59
N GLU A 66 1.19 -0.24 -11.15
CA GLU A 66 0.89 0.94 -11.95
C GLU A 66 -0.20 1.75 -11.26
N ILE A 67 -0.02 3.06 -11.20
CA ILE A 67 -1.04 3.96 -10.69
C ILE A 67 -2.13 4.07 -11.75
N THR A 68 -3.32 3.57 -11.45
CA THR A 68 -4.44 3.59 -12.38
C THR A 68 -5.49 4.64 -12.04
N GLU A 69 -5.51 5.11 -10.79
CA GLU A 69 -6.32 6.27 -10.39
C GLU A 69 -5.45 7.17 -9.52
N TRP A 70 -5.42 8.44 -9.84
CA TRP A 70 -4.62 9.45 -9.15
C TRP A 70 -5.48 10.69 -8.93
N GLU A 71 -6.07 10.78 -7.74
CA GLU A 71 -6.86 11.94 -7.31
C GLU A 71 -6.23 12.46 -6.02
N PRO A 72 -5.34 13.46 -6.09
CA PRO A 72 -4.64 13.96 -4.90
C PRO A 72 -5.58 14.28 -3.74
N LEU A 73 -5.19 13.83 -2.56
CA LEU A 73 -5.91 13.98 -1.29
C LEU A 73 -7.20 13.17 -1.19
N LYS A 74 -7.57 12.42 -2.23
CA LYS A 74 -8.85 11.70 -2.26
C LYS A 74 -8.71 10.21 -2.54
N ARG A 75 -8.02 9.84 -3.62
CA ARG A 75 -8.04 8.45 -4.07
C ARG A 75 -6.78 8.06 -4.82
N LEU A 76 -6.23 6.93 -4.42
CA LEU A 76 -5.08 6.32 -5.08
C LEU A 76 -5.42 4.87 -5.36
N ARG A 77 -5.31 4.46 -6.62
CA ARG A 77 -5.48 3.07 -6.99
C ARG A 77 -4.24 2.58 -7.70
N MET A 78 -3.76 1.42 -7.30
CA MET A 78 -2.59 0.79 -7.91
C MET A 78 -2.95 -0.63 -8.29
N GLN A 79 -2.56 -1.03 -9.50
CA GLN A 79 -2.84 -2.36 -10.02
C GLN A 79 -1.58 -2.96 -10.62
N THR A 80 -1.41 -4.26 -10.45
CA THR A 80 -0.36 -5.01 -11.14
C THR A 80 -0.76 -5.16 -12.60
N PRO A 81 0.02 -4.62 -13.57
CA PRO A 81 -0.39 -4.67 -14.97
C PRO A 81 -0.33 -6.05 -15.60
N SER A 82 0.56 -6.92 -15.10
CA SER A 82 0.70 -8.28 -15.62
C SER A 82 1.48 -9.14 -14.64
N GLY A 83 1.47 -10.44 -14.84
CA GLY A 83 2.20 -11.37 -14.01
C GLY A 83 1.30 -12.48 -13.48
N SER A 84 1.90 -13.40 -12.73
CA SER A 84 1.17 -14.52 -12.14
C SER A 84 0.52 -14.17 -10.79
N PHE A 85 0.83 -13.00 -10.25
CA PHE A 85 0.28 -12.51 -8.99
C PHE A 85 -0.19 -11.07 -9.20
N ILE A 86 -1.50 -10.89 -9.25
CA ILE A 86 -2.10 -9.60 -9.59
C ILE A 86 -2.80 -9.00 -8.38
N ALA A 87 -2.38 -7.81 -8.00
CA ALA A 87 -2.97 -7.06 -6.91
C ALA A 87 -3.70 -5.82 -7.44
N ASP A 88 -4.79 -5.47 -6.77
CA ASP A 88 -5.56 -4.25 -7.02
C ASP A 88 -5.82 -3.61 -5.66
N ALA A 89 -5.18 -2.49 -5.41
CA ALA A 89 -5.24 -1.80 -4.13
C ALA A 89 -5.79 -0.39 -4.29
N ILE A 90 -6.77 -0.04 -3.47
CA ILE A 90 -7.43 1.26 -3.51
C ILE A 90 -7.36 1.92 -2.14
N TYR A 91 -6.80 3.13 -2.08
CA TYR A 91 -6.84 3.99 -0.90
C TYR A 91 -7.80 5.15 -1.15
N THR A 92 -8.71 5.36 -0.22
CA THR A 92 -9.62 6.50 -0.27
C THR A 92 -9.45 7.32 1.00
N LEU A 93 -9.27 8.62 0.87
CA LEU A 93 -9.11 9.54 1.98
C LEU A 93 -10.33 10.41 2.12
N LYS A 94 -10.75 10.62 3.37
CA LYS A 94 -11.87 11.48 3.69
C LYS A 94 -11.49 12.34 4.88
N SER A 95 -11.60 13.65 4.72
CA SER A 95 -11.38 14.57 5.82
C SER A 95 -12.42 14.36 6.90
N GLU A 96 -12.00 14.35 8.15
CA GLU A 96 -12.90 14.30 9.29
C GLU A 96 -12.38 15.22 10.38
N GLN A 97 -13.22 15.50 11.38
CA GLN A 97 -12.82 16.38 12.45
C GLN A 97 -11.61 15.80 13.21
N GLY A 98 -10.52 16.57 13.22
CA GLY A 98 -9.29 16.16 13.90
C GLY A 98 -8.38 15.26 13.07
N GLY A 99 -8.69 15.04 11.79
CA GLY A 99 -7.80 14.19 11.00
C GLY A 99 -8.35 13.70 9.68
N THR A 100 -7.99 12.48 9.36
CA THR A 100 -8.33 11.83 8.08
C THR A 100 -8.81 10.41 8.33
N GLN A 101 -9.90 10.03 7.66
CA GLN A 101 -10.30 8.63 7.57
C GLN A 101 -9.68 8.04 6.31
N VAL A 102 -8.95 6.94 6.47
CA VAL A 102 -8.36 6.18 5.38
C VAL A 102 -9.14 4.90 5.21
N ASN A 103 -9.65 4.66 4.01
CA ASN A 103 -10.25 3.39 3.65
C ASN A 103 -9.36 2.69 2.65
N TYR A 104 -9.04 1.43 2.91
CA TYR A 104 -8.17 0.61 2.07
C TYR A 104 -8.90 -0.67 1.68
N GLU A 105 -8.88 -0.96 0.38
CA GLU A 105 -9.41 -2.20 -0.15
C GLU A 105 -8.37 -2.83 -1.06
N VAL A 106 -8.12 -4.12 -0.89
CA VAL A 106 -7.16 -4.84 -1.73
C VAL A 106 -7.71 -6.19 -2.13
N GLN A 107 -7.46 -6.55 -3.38
CA GLN A 107 -7.75 -7.87 -3.93
C GLN A 107 -6.47 -8.41 -4.54
N ILE A 108 -6.17 -9.68 -4.26
CA ILE A 108 -4.99 -10.35 -4.80
C ILE A 108 -5.43 -11.66 -5.43
N VAL A 109 -5.01 -11.88 -6.68
CA VAL A 109 -5.30 -13.10 -7.43
C VAL A 109 -4.00 -13.73 -7.89
N GLY A 110 -3.79 -15.01 -7.56
CA GLY A 110 -2.66 -15.79 -8.06
C GLY A 110 -3.10 -16.72 -9.17
N HIS A 111 -2.21 -16.96 -10.14
CA HIS A 111 -2.42 -17.89 -11.25
C HIS A 111 -1.32 -18.94 -11.27
N GLY A 112 -1.67 -20.19 -11.62
CA GLY A 112 -0.70 -21.27 -11.68
C GLY A 112 -0.06 -21.58 -10.32
N PHE A 113 1.28 -21.59 -10.28
CA PHE A 113 2.01 -21.85 -9.05
C PHE A 113 1.77 -20.79 -7.97
N SER A 114 1.38 -19.58 -8.36
CA SER A 114 1.08 -18.51 -7.42
C SER A 114 -0.17 -18.78 -6.61
N LYS A 115 -1.02 -19.71 -7.01
CA LYS A 115 -2.17 -20.14 -6.20
C LYS A 115 -1.73 -20.80 -4.90
N ILE A 116 -0.59 -21.49 -4.91
CA ILE A 116 -0.04 -22.13 -3.71
C ILE A 116 0.41 -21.03 -2.75
N LEU A 117 1.08 -20.01 -3.26
CA LEU A 117 1.51 -18.86 -2.46
C LEU A 117 0.29 -18.12 -1.88
N GLU A 118 -0.73 -17.90 -2.70
CA GLU A 118 -1.99 -17.30 -2.26
C GLU A 118 -2.58 -18.08 -1.08
N TRP A 119 -2.58 -19.41 -1.16
CA TRP A 119 -3.10 -20.25 -0.10
C TRP A 119 -2.32 -20.06 1.22
N PHE A 120 -0.99 -19.96 1.14
CA PHE A 120 -0.14 -19.77 2.33
C PHE A 120 -0.35 -18.42 2.99
N ILE A 121 -0.53 -17.35 2.23
CA ILE A 121 -0.69 -16.00 2.82
C ILE A 121 -2.11 -15.67 3.21
N ARG A 122 -3.10 -16.38 2.70
CA ARG A 122 -4.52 -16.11 2.97
C ARG A 122 -4.86 -16.02 4.45
N GLY A 123 -4.32 -16.92 5.26
CA GLY A 123 -4.62 -16.99 6.69
C GLY A 123 -4.05 -15.83 7.52
N ASN A 124 -3.03 -15.14 7.02
CA ASN A 124 -2.32 -14.09 7.74
C ASN A 124 -2.46 -12.71 7.11
N PHE A 125 -3.13 -12.63 5.98
CA PHE A 125 -3.16 -11.40 5.18
C PHE A 125 -3.82 -10.23 5.94
N GLN A 126 -4.94 -10.48 6.62
CA GLN A 126 -5.61 -9.42 7.38
C GLN A 126 -4.72 -8.91 8.52
N LYS A 127 -4.00 -9.79 9.20
CA LYS A 127 -3.08 -9.39 10.27
C LYS A 127 -1.94 -8.54 9.71
N LEU A 128 -1.47 -8.87 8.53
CA LEU A 128 -0.42 -8.14 7.83
C LEU A 128 -0.90 -6.72 7.52
N VAL A 129 -2.08 -6.58 6.94
CA VAL A 129 -2.69 -5.29 6.64
C VAL A 129 -2.88 -4.48 7.94
N ASP A 130 -3.42 -5.11 8.98
CA ASP A 130 -3.63 -4.45 10.28
C ASP A 130 -2.33 -3.90 10.84
N SER A 131 -1.24 -4.67 10.76
CA SER A 131 0.06 -4.22 11.29
C SER A 131 0.68 -3.11 10.47
N GLU A 132 0.53 -3.13 9.16
CA GLU A 132 1.01 -2.06 8.28
C GLU A 132 0.31 -0.74 8.56
N PHE A 133 -1.02 -0.79 8.71
CA PHE A 133 -1.81 0.41 9.02
C PHE A 133 -1.55 0.92 10.44
N ALA A 134 -1.28 0.03 11.38
CA ALA A 134 -0.88 0.44 12.72
C ALA A 134 0.45 1.20 12.69
N ARG A 135 1.41 0.74 11.87
CA ARG A 135 2.68 1.45 11.68
C ARG A 135 2.47 2.82 11.04
N MET A 136 1.66 2.89 10.00
CA MET A 136 1.32 4.15 9.34
C MET A 136 0.73 5.15 10.32
N LYS A 137 -0.25 4.72 11.11
CA LYS A 137 -0.90 5.55 12.12
C LYS A 137 0.12 6.06 13.13
N THR A 138 0.95 5.17 13.67
CA THR A 138 1.98 5.53 14.65
C THR A 138 2.96 6.54 14.07
N MET A 139 3.45 6.31 12.87
CA MET A 139 4.42 7.18 12.23
C MET A 139 3.84 8.57 11.94
N LEU A 140 2.63 8.64 11.44
CA LEU A 140 1.97 9.91 11.14
C LEU A 140 1.62 10.70 12.40
N GLU A 141 1.05 10.03 13.40
CA GLU A 141 0.64 10.69 14.65
C GLU A 141 1.83 11.10 15.50
N THR A 142 2.93 10.37 15.47
CA THR A 142 4.14 10.71 16.19
C THR A 142 4.77 12.02 15.68
N ARG A 143 4.61 12.34 14.40
CA ARG A 143 5.12 13.58 13.82
C ARG A 143 4.51 14.83 14.46
N HIS A 144 3.33 14.72 15.05
CA HIS A 144 2.65 15.83 15.70
C HIS A 144 3.04 16.01 17.16
N VAL A 145 3.75 15.04 17.74
CA VAL A 145 4.16 15.06 19.15
C VAL A 145 5.56 15.67 19.32
N THR A 146 6.33 15.76 18.24
CA THR A 146 7.68 16.32 18.27
C THR A 146 7.61 17.83 18.30
N VAL A 147 7.94 18.41 19.40
CA VAL A 147 8.00 19.87 19.59
C VAL A 147 9.46 20.29 19.59
#